data_a8ac26d624875896d4b192012d42e1c2
#
_entry.id   a8ac26d624875896d4b192012d42e1c2
#
_cell.length_a   1.000
_cell.length_b   1.000
_cell.length_c   1.000
_cell.angle_alpha   90.00
_cell.angle_beta   90.00
_cell.angle_gamma   90.00
#
_symmetry.space_group_name_H-M   'P 1'
#
loop_
_entity.id
_entity.type
_entity.pdbx_description
1 polymer ?
#
loop_
_entity_poly.entity_id
_entity_poly.type
_entity_poly.pdbx_seq_one_letter_code
_entity_poly.pdbx_strand_id
1 'polypeptide(L)'
;IAEKFGVKHIDLLENIGIGKGIIQLLENAQNDIVLFLENDWELIENETTTKQQLSQGVQLLQNGFDVVRFRSRKKPGHPLHSLRHQGNELNYYDDWHQCTSPHLLESLHWLDPAKEFPDKIQMKDGFFITTSRWANWTNNPFMLNKNFYLKKLTPFSGEGVHFEKNIAAWWVK
;
A
#
# COMPACT_ATOMS: atom_id res chain seq x y z
N ILE A 1 -25.40 0.09 6.77
CA ILE A 1 -24.59 -0.73 5.82
C ILE A 1 -23.88 -1.84 6.56
N ALA A 2 -23.15 -1.55 7.65
CA ALA A 2 -22.42 -2.55 8.44
C ALA A 2 -23.32 -3.72 8.89
N GLU A 3 -24.48 -3.44 9.46
CA GLU A 3 -25.46 -4.45 9.87
C GLU A 3 -25.92 -5.34 8.72
N LYS A 4 -26.18 -4.75 7.53
CA LYS A 4 -26.63 -5.49 6.34
C LYS A 4 -25.63 -6.57 5.91
N PHE A 5 -24.33 -6.33 6.14
CA PHE A 5 -23.26 -7.24 5.73
C PHE A 5 -22.64 -8.00 6.90
N GLY A 6 -23.18 -7.86 8.12
CA GLY A 6 -22.63 -8.49 9.32
C GLY A 6 -21.21 -8.05 9.66
N VAL A 7 -20.84 -6.83 9.25
CA VAL A 7 -19.51 -6.28 9.48
C VAL A 7 -19.47 -5.56 10.81
N LYS A 8 -18.47 -5.85 11.62
CA LYS A 8 -18.20 -5.11 12.85
C LYS A 8 -17.84 -3.66 12.48
N HIS A 9 -18.45 -2.69 13.15
CA HIS A 9 -18.10 -1.29 13.03
C HIS A 9 -17.66 -0.73 14.38
N ILE A 10 -16.92 0.37 14.34
CA ILE A 10 -16.45 1.10 15.51
C ILE A 10 -16.95 2.52 15.36
N ASP A 11 -17.89 2.90 16.20
CA ASP A 11 -18.40 4.27 16.25
C ASP A 11 -17.47 5.14 17.09
N LEU A 12 -17.11 6.29 16.55
CA LEU A 12 -16.31 7.29 17.22
C LEU A 12 -17.15 8.52 17.50
N LEU A 13 -17.06 9.05 18.70
CA LEU A 13 -17.76 10.27 19.12
C LEU A 13 -17.20 11.52 18.42
N GLU A 14 -15.94 11.45 17.97
CA GLU A 14 -15.24 12.55 17.31
C GLU A 14 -14.33 12.03 16.19
N ASN A 15 -13.92 12.91 15.30
CA ASN A 15 -12.94 12.60 14.27
C ASN A 15 -11.54 12.56 14.89
N ILE A 16 -10.99 11.37 15.04
CA ILE A 16 -9.65 11.13 15.60
C ILE A 16 -8.53 11.15 14.54
N GLY A 17 -8.88 11.38 13.28
CA GLY A 17 -7.95 11.35 12.15
C GLY A 17 -7.61 9.95 11.67
N ILE A 18 -7.09 9.86 10.43
CA ILE A 18 -6.85 8.58 9.73
C ILE A 18 -5.83 7.71 10.48
N GLY A 19 -4.71 8.28 10.93
CA GLY A 19 -3.67 7.51 11.60
C GLY A 19 -4.16 6.83 12.89
N LYS A 20 -4.84 7.55 13.75
CA LYS A 20 -5.45 6.98 14.98
C LYS A 20 -6.56 5.99 14.64
N GLY A 21 -7.36 6.27 13.60
CA GLY A 21 -8.41 5.36 13.12
C GLY A 21 -7.84 4.02 12.67
N ILE A 22 -6.73 4.01 11.91
CA ILE A 22 -6.05 2.78 11.52
C ILE A 22 -5.56 1.99 12.75
N ILE A 23 -4.91 2.65 13.70
CA ILE A 23 -4.44 2.02 14.94
C ILE A 23 -5.60 1.35 15.66
N GLN A 24 -6.70 2.05 15.83
CA GLN A 24 -7.87 1.53 16.52
C GLN A 24 -8.51 0.33 15.79
N LEU A 25 -8.55 0.36 14.44
CA LEU A 25 -9.01 -0.78 13.65
C LEU A 25 -8.07 -1.98 13.83
N LEU A 26 -6.76 -1.77 13.83
CA LEU A 26 -5.77 -2.83 14.00
C LEU A 26 -5.82 -3.47 15.39
N GLU A 27 -5.97 -2.66 16.44
CA GLU A 27 -6.12 -3.14 17.83
C GLU A 27 -7.37 -4.00 18.00
N ASN A 28 -8.44 -3.69 17.27
CA ASN A 28 -9.69 -4.44 17.27
C ASN A 28 -9.75 -5.60 16.27
N ALA A 29 -8.76 -5.75 15.40
CA ALA A 29 -8.69 -6.84 14.44
C ALA A 29 -8.44 -8.17 15.15
N GLN A 30 -9.21 -9.20 14.82
CA GLN A 30 -9.10 -10.54 15.42
C GLN A 30 -7.92 -11.32 14.88
N ASN A 31 -7.57 -11.11 13.61
CA ASN A 31 -6.51 -11.84 12.93
C ASN A 31 -5.21 -11.04 12.92
N ASP A 32 -4.07 -11.75 12.82
CA ASP A 32 -2.76 -11.13 12.76
C ASP A 32 -2.45 -10.51 11.40
N ILE A 33 -2.93 -11.12 10.32
CA ILE A 33 -2.81 -10.57 8.97
C ILE A 33 -4.08 -9.75 8.68
N VAL A 34 -3.89 -8.51 8.29
CA VAL A 34 -4.97 -7.56 7.98
C VAL A 34 -4.80 -7.00 6.58
N LEU A 35 -5.91 -6.84 5.89
CA LEU A 35 -6.03 -6.11 4.63
C LEU A 35 -6.66 -4.75 4.92
N PHE A 36 -5.94 -3.68 4.62
CA PHE A 36 -6.45 -2.32 4.73
C PHE A 36 -7.01 -1.85 3.39
N LEU A 37 -8.23 -1.35 3.41
CA LEU A 37 -8.93 -0.79 2.26
C LEU A 37 -9.58 0.53 2.67
N GLU A 38 -9.39 1.57 1.88
CA GLU A 38 -10.18 2.80 1.98
C GLU A 38 -11.47 2.66 1.16
N ASN A 39 -12.46 3.48 1.44
CA ASN A 39 -13.79 3.39 0.86
C ASN A 39 -13.88 3.86 -0.60
N ASP A 40 -12.83 4.46 -1.13
CA ASP A 40 -12.71 4.96 -2.51
C ASP A 40 -11.96 3.99 -3.44
N TRP A 41 -11.63 2.78 -2.97
CA TRP A 41 -11.03 1.74 -3.80
C TRP A 41 -12.08 0.85 -4.44
N GLU A 42 -11.92 0.61 -5.73
CA GLU A 42 -12.75 -0.30 -6.52
C GLU A 42 -12.02 -1.64 -6.73
N LEU A 43 -12.73 -2.74 -6.47
CA LEU A 43 -12.26 -4.08 -6.82
C LEU A 43 -12.51 -4.32 -8.32
N ILE A 44 -11.44 -4.42 -9.09
CA ILE A 44 -11.50 -4.61 -10.55
C ILE A 44 -11.36 -6.06 -10.99
N GLU A 45 -10.94 -6.94 -10.09
CA GLU A 45 -10.73 -8.36 -10.37
C GLU A 45 -11.99 -9.18 -10.07
N ASN A 46 -12.14 -10.31 -10.75
CA ASN A 46 -13.19 -11.26 -10.40
C ASN A 46 -12.86 -12.00 -9.09
N GLU A 47 -13.85 -12.69 -8.53
CA GLU A 47 -13.73 -13.37 -7.24
C GLU A 47 -12.57 -14.39 -7.20
N THR A 48 -12.38 -15.17 -8.27
CA THR A 48 -11.33 -16.19 -8.34
C THR A 48 -9.94 -15.55 -8.29
N THR A 49 -9.70 -14.53 -9.11
CA THR A 49 -8.43 -13.81 -9.16
C THR A 49 -8.18 -13.10 -7.83
N THR A 50 -9.20 -12.49 -7.25
CA THR A 50 -9.08 -11.81 -5.94
C THR A 50 -8.68 -12.81 -4.85
N LYS A 51 -9.36 -13.96 -4.75
CA LYS A 51 -9.01 -15.00 -3.78
C LYS A 51 -7.57 -15.50 -3.95
N GLN A 52 -7.15 -15.69 -5.20
CA GLN A 52 -5.78 -16.12 -5.51
C GLN A 52 -4.77 -15.07 -5.06
N GLN A 53 -4.95 -13.80 -5.42
CA GLN A 53 -4.04 -12.71 -5.04
C GLN A 53 -3.96 -12.53 -3.52
N LEU A 54 -5.09 -12.59 -2.82
CA LEU A 54 -5.10 -12.50 -1.36
C LEU A 54 -4.38 -13.69 -0.71
N SER A 55 -4.60 -14.91 -1.21
CA SER A 55 -3.90 -16.10 -0.73
C SER A 55 -2.39 -16.00 -0.93
N GLN A 56 -1.96 -15.56 -2.11
CA GLN A 56 -0.54 -15.32 -2.41
C GLN A 56 0.04 -14.22 -1.51
N GLY A 57 -0.71 -13.14 -1.25
CA GLY A 57 -0.32 -12.10 -0.33
C GLY A 57 -0.08 -12.62 1.09
N VAL A 58 -0.97 -13.47 1.59
CA VAL A 58 -0.80 -14.14 2.89
C VAL A 58 0.48 -14.98 2.91
N GLN A 59 0.72 -15.77 1.86
CA GLN A 59 1.93 -16.59 1.75
C GLN A 59 3.21 -15.76 1.73
N LEU A 60 3.21 -14.62 1.03
CA LEU A 60 4.34 -13.69 1.04
C LEU A 60 4.63 -13.18 2.45
N LEU A 61 3.62 -12.73 3.19
CA LEU A 61 3.78 -12.28 4.58
C LEU A 61 4.30 -13.39 5.50
N GLN A 62 3.82 -14.62 5.34
CA GLN A 62 4.29 -15.79 6.08
C GLN A 62 5.75 -16.15 5.73
N ASN A 63 6.19 -15.82 4.51
CA ASN A 63 7.57 -15.99 4.04
C ASN A 63 8.50 -14.80 4.37
N GLY A 64 8.07 -13.90 5.25
CA GLY A 64 8.92 -12.85 5.81
C GLY A 64 8.88 -11.51 5.08
N PHE A 65 7.93 -11.30 4.17
CA PHE A 65 7.67 -9.96 3.64
C PHE A 65 6.85 -9.15 4.64
N ASP A 66 7.14 -7.87 4.76
CA ASP A 66 6.49 -6.99 5.73
C ASP A 66 5.16 -6.45 5.24
N VAL A 67 5.07 -6.13 3.93
CA VAL A 67 3.90 -5.48 3.32
C VAL A 67 3.66 -6.00 1.91
N VAL A 68 2.41 -6.29 1.57
CA VAL A 68 1.95 -6.59 0.22
C VAL A 68 0.95 -5.52 -0.21
N ARG A 69 1.14 -4.94 -1.40
CA ARG A 69 0.25 -3.92 -1.94
C ARG A 69 -0.48 -4.42 -3.18
N PHE A 70 -1.76 -4.04 -3.31
CA PHE A 70 -2.67 -4.60 -4.33
C PHE A 70 -3.12 -3.59 -5.39
N ARG A 71 -2.59 -2.38 -5.42
CA ARG A 71 -2.98 -1.42 -6.45
C ARG A 71 -2.56 -1.89 -7.85
N SER A 72 -3.53 -1.93 -8.77
CA SER A 72 -3.28 -2.33 -10.16
C SER A 72 -2.41 -1.30 -10.89
N ARG A 73 -1.34 -1.76 -11.56
CA ARG A 73 -0.52 -0.89 -12.40
C ARG A 73 -1.18 -0.53 -13.73
N LYS A 74 -2.02 -1.42 -14.26
CA LYS A 74 -2.74 -1.20 -15.52
C LYS A 74 -3.98 -0.33 -15.36
N LYS A 75 -4.60 -0.36 -14.17
CA LYS A 75 -5.80 0.42 -13.82
C LYS A 75 -5.62 1.08 -12.46
N PRO A 76 -4.75 2.08 -12.36
CA PRO A 76 -4.35 2.66 -11.06
C PRO A 76 -5.43 3.52 -10.41
N GLY A 77 -6.53 3.84 -11.10
CA GLY A 77 -7.57 4.72 -10.58
C GLY A 77 -7.19 6.21 -10.66
N HIS A 78 -7.95 7.05 -9.97
CA HIS A 78 -7.67 8.48 -9.83
C HIS A 78 -7.25 8.81 -8.38
N PRO A 79 -6.42 9.85 -8.19
CA PRO A 79 -5.72 10.59 -9.23
C PRO A 79 -4.64 9.75 -9.91
N LEU A 80 -4.50 9.94 -11.21
CA LEU A 80 -3.44 9.30 -12.01
C LEU A 80 -2.10 9.99 -11.71
N HIS A 81 -1.51 9.72 -10.57
CA HIS A 81 -0.20 10.29 -10.24
C HIS A 81 0.94 9.59 -10.97
N SER A 82 0.64 8.58 -11.78
CA SER A 82 1.66 7.66 -12.24
C SER A 82 1.96 7.76 -13.72
N LEU A 83 0.98 7.54 -14.59
CA LEU A 83 1.28 7.41 -16.01
C LEU A 83 0.87 8.65 -16.83
N ARG A 84 -0.20 9.35 -16.42
CA ARG A 84 -0.69 10.54 -17.13
C ARG A 84 -1.41 11.48 -16.18
N HIS A 85 -1.20 12.77 -16.38
CA HIS A 85 -2.01 13.83 -15.77
C HIS A 85 -2.61 14.66 -16.89
N GLN A 86 -3.95 14.81 -16.91
CA GLN A 86 -4.68 15.60 -17.91
C GLN A 86 -4.32 15.26 -19.37
N GLY A 87 -4.11 13.97 -19.65
CA GLY A 87 -3.77 13.49 -20.98
C GLY A 87 -2.29 13.55 -21.36
N ASN A 88 -1.45 14.23 -20.57
CA ASN A 88 -0.01 14.29 -20.77
C ASN A 88 0.71 13.23 -19.94
N GLU A 89 1.80 12.68 -20.47
CA GLU A 89 2.69 11.84 -19.66
C GLU A 89 3.26 12.66 -18.50
N LEU A 90 3.24 12.05 -17.33
CA LEU A 90 3.88 12.64 -16.16
C LEU A 90 5.35 12.27 -16.18
N ASN A 91 6.19 13.25 -16.45
CA ASN A 91 7.63 13.16 -16.17
C ASN A 91 7.92 13.40 -14.67
N TYR A 92 7.11 12.78 -13.79
CA TYR A 92 7.30 12.93 -12.35
C TYR A 92 8.59 12.27 -11.88
N TYR A 93 9.01 11.23 -12.58
CA TYR A 93 10.11 10.37 -12.18
C TYR A 93 11.02 10.13 -13.38
N ASP A 94 11.58 11.21 -13.89
CA ASP A 94 12.66 11.16 -14.84
C ASP A 94 13.93 10.57 -14.19
N ASP A 95 14.97 10.35 -14.98
CA ASP A 95 16.23 9.75 -14.51
C ASP A 95 16.84 10.54 -13.34
N TRP A 96 16.64 11.85 -13.33
CA TRP A 96 17.14 12.70 -12.25
C TRP A 96 16.41 12.41 -10.92
N HIS A 97 15.10 12.32 -10.96
CA HIS A 97 14.30 11.98 -9.77
C HIS A 97 14.63 10.58 -9.25
N GLN A 98 14.87 9.63 -10.12
CA GLN A 98 15.27 8.26 -9.74
C GLN A 98 16.61 8.24 -9.03
N CYS A 99 17.59 9.02 -9.49
CA CYS A 99 18.90 9.13 -8.85
C CYS A 99 18.83 9.71 -7.45
N THR A 100 17.94 10.68 -7.23
CA THR A 100 17.78 11.39 -5.95
C THR A 100 16.73 10.78 -5.03
N SER A 101 15.79 10.01 -5.57
CA SER A 101 14.63 9.46 -4.87
C SER A 101 14.40 7.99 -5.25
N PRO A 102 15.32 7.10 -4.88
CA PRO A 102 15.29 5.69 -5.32
C PRO A 102 13.99 4.95 -4.93
N HIS A 103 13.32 5.36 -3.86
CA HIS A 103 12.02 4.80 -3.44
C HIS A 103 10.90 5.01 -4.48
N LEU A 104 11.10 5.85 -5.48
CA LEU A 104 10.15 6.07 -6.56
C LEU A 104 10.27 5.04 -7.69
N LEU A 105 11.27 4.19 -7.71
CA LEU A 105 11.44 3.15 -8.75
C LEU A 105 10.24 2.19 -8.81
N GLU A 106 9.63 1.94 -7.68
CA GLU A 106 8.41 1.11 -7.58
C GLU A 106 7.14 1.87 -7.98
N SER A 107 7.21 3.16 -8.27
CA SER A 107 6.03 3.96 -8.58
C SER A 107 5.21 3.38 -9.73
N LEU A 108 3.92 3.74 -9.79
CA LEU A 108 3.03 3.29 -10.87
C LEU A 108 3.39 3.87 -12.25
N HIS A 109 4.32 4.82 -12.30
CA HIS A 109 4.88 5.31 -13.58
C HIS A 109 5.48 4.18 -14.41
N TRP A 110 6.02 3.16 -13.76
CA TRP A 110 6.59 1.98 -14.40
C TRP A 110 5.58 0.85 -14.44
N LEU A 111 5.18 0.41 -15.64
CA LEU A 111 4.30 -0.75 -15.80
C LEU A 111 5.00 -2.07 -15.45
N ASP A 112 6.28 -2.15 -15.78
CA ASP A 112 7.13 -3.29 -15.46
C ASP A 112 8.46 -2.82 -14.84
N PRO A 113 8.42 -2.43 -13.55
CA PRO A 113 9.61 -1.93 -12.88
C PRO A 113 10.71 -2.98 -12.71
N ALA A 114 10.40 -4.27 -12.73
CA ALA A 114 11.42 -5.32 -12.68
C ALA A 114 12.25 -5.39 -13.98
N LYS A 115 11.64 -5.07 -15.10
CA LYS A 115 12.35 -4.97 -16.39
C LYS A 115 13.24 -3.73 -16.43
N GLU A 116 12.75 -2.60 -15.94
CA GLU A 116 13.48 -1.34 -15.94
C GLU A 116 14.62 -1.33 -14.91
N PHE A 117 14.41 -1.98 -13.74
CA PHE A 117 15.35 -1.97 -12.61
C PHE A 117 15.61 -3.39 -12.08
N PRO A 118 16.16 -4.32 -12.89
CA PRO A 118 16.27 -5.74 -12.53
C PRO A 118 17.15 -6.00 -11.30
N ASP A 119 18.11 -5.11 -11.03
CA ASP A 119 18.98 -5.21 -9.84
C ASP A 119 18.30 -4.78 -8.53
N LYS A 120 17.14 -4.12 -8.61
CA LYS A 120 16.43 -3.54 -7.48
C LYS A 120 15.07 -4.18 -7.23
N ILE A 121 14.41 -4.59 -8.31
CA ILE A 121 13.05 -5.08 -8.30
C ILE A 121 13.00 -6.39 -9.06
N GLN A 122 12.39 -7.42 -8.48
CA GLN A 122 12.22 -8.73 -9.08
C GLN A 122 10.75 -9.06 -9.25
N MET A 123 10.42 -9.86 -10.25
CA MET A 123 9.10 -10.45 -10.42
C MET A 123 9.09 -11.86 -9.80
N LYS A 124 8.16 -12.13 -8.88
CA LYS A 124 7.94 -13.43 -8.29
C LYS A 124 6.45 -13.66 -8.05
N ASP A 125 5.91 -14.77 -8.53
CA ASP A 125 4.53 -15.20 -8.31
C ASP A 125 3.48 -14.12 -8.65
N GLY A 126 3.76 -13.30 -9.68
CA GLY A 126 2.89 -12.20 -10.11
C GLY A 126 3.02 -10.90 -9.31
N PHE A 127 3.92 -10.85 -8.33
CA PHE A 127 4.24 -9.65 -7.54
C PHE A 127 5.62 -9.09 -7.87
N PHE A 128 5.75 -7.78 -7.83
CA PHE A 128 7.04 -7.11 -7.82
C PHE A 128 7.59 -7.10 -6.40
N ILE A 129 8.77 -7.71 -6.22
CA ILE A 129 9.44 -7.85 -4.95
C ILE A 129 10.60 -6.85 -4.87
N THR A 130 10.64 -6.08 -3.79
CA THR A 130 11.71 -5.10 -3.55
C THR A 130 11.83 -4.80 -2.05
N THR A 131 12.77 -3.95 -1.68
CA THR A 131 12.92 -3.44 -0.31
C THR A 131 12.21 -2.07 -0.16
N SER A 132 12.00 -1.64 1.08
CA SER A 132 11.45 -0.32 1.39
C SER A 132 12.20 0.83 0.74
N ARG A 133 13.51 0.67 0.51
CA ARG A 133 14.33 1.68 -0.15
C ARG A 133 13.88 2.00 -1.58
N TRP A 134 13.34 1.01 -2.29
CA TRP A 134 12.92 1.14 -3.69
C TRP A 134 11.41 1.20 -3.88
N ALA A 135 10.66 1.19 -2.79
CA ALA A 135 9.22 1.27 -2.75
C ALA A 135 8.77 2.33 -1.77
N ASN A 136 7.95 3.29 -2.20
CA ASN A 136 7.41 4.30 -1.31
C ASN A 136 6.31 3.73 -0.41
N TRP A 137 6.12 4.32 0.76
CA TRP A 137 4.93 4.07 1.58
C TRP A 137 3.74 4.85 1.03
N THR A 138 2.61 4.19 0.89
CA THR A 138 1.32 4.81 0.58
C THR A 138 0.19 4.04 1.26
N ASN A 139 -0.96 4.69 1.43
CA ASN A 139 -2.20 4.06 1.94
C ASN A 139 -3.00 3.31 0.87
N ASN A 140 -2.41 3.02 -0.27
CA ASN A 140 -3.01 2.14 -1.25
C ASN A 140 -3.38 0.79 -0.61
N PRO A 141 -4.34 0.03 -1.16
CA PRO A 141 -4.72 -1.26 -0.61
C PRO A 141 -3.48 -2.09 -0.26
N PHE A 142 -3.32 -2.41 1.00
CA PHE A 142 -2.17 -3.16 1.49
C PHE A 142 -2.57 -4.24 2.51
N MET A 143 -1.78 -5.28 2.55
CA MET A 143 -1.86 -6.36 3.53
C MET A 143 -0.57 -6.41 4.32
N LEU A 144 -0.66 -6.60 5.62
CA LEU A 144 0.49 -6.73 6.52
C LEU A 144 0.12 -7.46 7.82
N ASN A 145 1.12 -7.80 8.62
CA ASN A 145 0.92 -8.25 9.99
C ASN A 145 0.60 -7.03 10.88
N LYS A 146 -0.52 -7.07 11.62
CA LYS A 146 -0.95 -5.98 12.49
C LYS A 146 0.11 -5.57 13.52
N ASN A 147 0.86 -6.54 14.05
CA ASN A 147 1.93 -6.27 15.01
C ASN A 147 3.11 -5.52 14.37
N PHE A 148 3.38 -5.76 13.08
CA PHE A 148 4.36 -4.97 12.35
C PHE A 148 3.93 -3.49 12.30
N TYR A 149 2.68 -3.20 11.93
CA TYR A 149 2.18 -1.83 11.92
C TYR A 149 2.24 -1.20 13.32
N LEU A 150 1.65 -1.86 14.31
CA LEU A 150 1.54 -1.33 15.67
C LEU A 150 2.92 -1.07 16.32
N LYS A 151 3.92 -1.93 16.08
CA LYS A 151 5.24 -1.80 16.68
C LYS A 151 6.21 -0.93 15.86
N LYS A 152 6.12 -0.97 14.54
CA LYS A 152 7.11 -0.35 13.65
C LYS A 152 6.62 0.94 13.00
N LEU A 153 5.36 1.03 12.63
CA LEU A 153 4.84 2.18 11.90
C LEU A 153 4.14 3.21 12.79
N THR A 154 3.43 2.76 13.83
CA THR A 154 2.73 3.65 14.77
C THR A 154 3.63 4.76 15.35
N PRO A 155 4.89 4.51 15.77
CA PRO A 155 5.76 5.55 16.30
C PRO A 155 6.05 6.69 15.31
N PHE A 156 5.90 6.41 14.01
CA PHE A 156 6.16 7.39 12.95
C PHE A 156 4.89 7.94 12.30
N SER A 157 3.72 7.39 12.62
CA SER A 157 2.46 7.85 12.03
C SER A 157 2.09 9.28 12.47
N GLY A 158 2.54 9.69 13.66
CA GLY A 158 2.26 11.02 14.19
C GLY A 158 0.77 11.28 14.39
N GLU A 159 0.46 12.53 14.71
CA GLU A 159 -0.92 13.02 14.80
C GLU A 159 -1.30 13.80 13.53
N GLY A 160 -2.57 13.67 13.11
CA GLY A 160 -3.15 14.49 12.06
C GLY A 160 -2.99 13.98 10.64
N VAL A 161 -3.10 14.91 9.68
CA VAL A 161 -3.23 14.62 8.22
C VAL A 161 -1.94 14.19 7.53
N HIS A 162 -0.81 14.26 8.20
CA HIS A 162 0.51 13.99 7.58
C HIS A 162 1.07 12.61 7.91
N PHE A 163 0.29 11.71 8.53
CA PHE A 163 0.77 10.41 8.99
C PHE A 163 1.43 9.59 7.86
N GLU A 164 0.88 9.61 6.65
CA GLU A 164 1.44 8.90 5.50
C GLU A 164 2.83 9.43 5.13
N LYS A 165 3.01 10.76 5.10
CA LYS A 165 4.32 11.37 4.84
C LYS A 165 5.34 11.05 5.94
N ASN A 166 4.90 11.01 7.18
CA ASN A 166 5.76 10.69 8.31
C ASN A 166 6.24 9.24 8.24
N ILE A 167 5.34 8.30 7.96
CA ILE A 167 5.70 6.90 7.73
C ILE A 167 6.61 6.78 6.50
N ALA A 168 6.28 7.43 5.38
CA ALA A 168 7.08 7.39 4.16
C ALA A 168 8.51 7.88 4.39
N ALA A 169 8.71 8.94 5.17
CA ALA A 169 10.02 9.47 5.51
C ALA A 169 10.89 8.49 6.31
N TRP A 170 10.28 7.67 7.15
CA TRP A 170 10.97 6.60 7.87
C TRP A 170 11.18 5.36 6.99
N TRP A 171 10.20 5.01 6.18
CA TRP A 171 10.12 3.77 5.40
C TRP A 171 11.29 3.59 4.43
N VAL A 172 11.78 4.66 3.84
CA VAL A 172 12.84 4.64 2.81
C VAL A 172 14.26 4.68 3.38
N LYS A 173 14.42 4.80 4.68
CA LYS A 173 15.72 4.78 5.37
C LYS A 173 16.25 3.36 5.57
#